data_0dd7a226545515d062b40a244684adda
#
_entry.id   0dd7a226545515d062b40a244684adda
#
_cell.length_a   1.000
_cell.length_b   1.000
_cell.length_c   1.000
_cell.angle_alpha   90.00
_cell.angle_beta   90.00
_cell.angle_gamma   90.00
#
_symmetry.space_group_name_H-M   'P 1'
#
loop_
_entity.id
_entity.type
_entity.pdbx_description
1 polymer ?
#
loop_
_entity_poly.entity_id
_entity_poly.type
_entity_poly.pdbx_seq_one_letter_code
_entity_poly.pdbx_strand_id
1 'polypeptide(L)'
;MRASYCRIPASLRAAASTLSYTSSEAIRIESQTLEALRERSAQSGEPIVRLAARYLREGMRRDRHPGIVFRDGPAGRRAVVIAGPDVWEVIAAARSAPERGEKLVRALSERIGVPVEKIRIAISYYGEYPDEVDQFIAANEQEAEQLERALENERRLLG
;
A
#
# COMPACT_ATOMS: atom_id res chain seq x y z
N MET A 1 -60.85 -8.72 11.02
CA MET A 1 -59.98 -7.56 10.74
C MET A 1 -58.58 -8.06 10.44
N ARG A 2 -58.19 -8.07 9.16
CA ARG A 2 -56.85 -8.54 8.72
C ARG A 2 -55.94 -7.33 8.53
N ALA A 3 -54.85 -7.25 9.28
CA ALA A 3 -53.84 -6.21 9.15
C ALA A 3 -52.97 -6.51 7.90
N SER A 4 -53.03 -5.60 6.93
CA SER A 4 -52.19 -5.63 5.73
C SER A 4 -50.76 -5.18 6.08
N TYR A 5 -49.81 -6.09 6.04
CA TYR A 5 -48.38 -5.77 6.08
C TYR A 5 -47.98 -5.17 4.73
N CYS A 6 -47.68 -3.89 4.74
CA CYS A 6 -47.09 -3.19 3.61
C CYS A 6 -45.65 -3.68 3.41
N ARG A 7 -45.40 -4.43 2.32
CA ARG A 7 -44.06 -4.86 1.91
C ARG A 7 -43.33 -3.67 1.28
N ILE A 8 -42.28 -3.21 1.94
CA ILE A 8 -41.35 -2.23 1.38
C ILE A 8 -40.51 -2.95 0.28
N PRO A 9 -40.44 -2.41 -0.95
CA PRO A 9 -39.72 -3.03 -2.04
C PRO A 9 -38.18 -3.03 -1.78
N ALA A 10 -37.52 -4.11 -2.16
CA ALA A 10 -36.11 -4.38 -1.93
C ALA A 10 -35.13 -3.40 -2.63
N SER A 11 -35.62 -2.51 -3.48
CA SER A 11 -34.80 -1.53 -4.23
C SER A 11 -34.38 -0.29 -3.42
N LEU A 12 -34.84 -0.13 -2.17
CA LEU A 12 -34.48 1.01 -1.31
C LEU A 12 -33.43 0.68 -0.24
N ARG A 13 -32.77 -0.49 -0.33
CA ARG A 13 -31.72 -0.89 0.62
C ARG A 13 -30.28 -0.62 0.15
N ALA A 14 -30.07 0.05 -0.96
CA ALA A 14 -28.76 0.28 -1.54
C ALA A 14 -28.34 1.76 -1.49
N ALA A 15 -28.56 2.45 -0.38
CA ALA A 15 -27.96 3.76 -0.11
C ALA A 15 -27.79 3.99 1.39
N ALA A 16 -27.25 3.01 2.10
CA ALA A 16 -26.58 3.28 3.36
C ALA A 16 -25.17 3.77 2.99
N SER A 17 -25.08 5.01 2.53
CA SER A 17 -23.82 5.77 2.54
C SER A 17 -23.22 5.61 3.92
N THR A 18 -22.06 4.96 3.99
CA THR A 18 -21.17 4.98 5.13
C THR A 18 -20.86 6.44 5.42
N LEU A 19 -21.66 7.05 6.29
CA LEU A 19 -21.28 8.30 6.96
C LEU A 19 -20.06 7.94 7.78
N SER A 20 -18.85 8.19 7.21
CA SER A 20 -17.61 8.24 7.95
C SER A 20 -17.81 9.31 9.02
N TYR A 21 -18.13 8.91 10.22
CA TYR A 21 -18.14 9.78 11.38
C TYR A 21 -16.70 10.19 11.61
N THR A 22 -16.30 11.33 11.07
CA THR A 22 -15.03 11.96 11.41
C THR A 22 -15.17 12.48 12.83
N SER A 23 -14.83 11.65 13.80
CA SER A 23 -14.57 12.10 15.15
C SER A 23 -13.40 13.07 15.08
N SER A 24 -13.65 14.36 15.26
CA SER A 24 -12.60 15.36 15.34
C SER A 24 -12.05 15.36 16.76
N GLU A 25 -11.05 14.54 17.01
CA GLU A 25 -10.29 14.58 18.24
C GLU A 25 -9.06 15.48 18.03
N ALA A 26 -8.86 16.46 18.90
CA ALA A 26 -7.73 17.37 18.82
C ALA A 26 -6.53 16.80 19.58
N ILE A 27 -5.43 16.57 18.88
CA ILE A 27 -4.17 16.16 19.47
C ILE A 27 -3.27 17.39 19.63
N ARG A 28 -2.80 17.66 20.86
CA ARG A 28 -1.79 18.69 21.12
C ARG A 28 -0.41 18.11 20.87
N ILE A 29 0.40 18.80 20.09
CA ILE A 29 1.77 18.43 19.74
C ILE A 29 2.71 19.37 20.49
N GLU A 30 3.79 18.84 21.04
CA GLU A 30 4.86 19.59 21.66
C GLU A 30 5.49 20.59 20.68
N SER A 31 5.89 21.76 21.18
CA SER A 31 6.39 22.86 20.33
C SER A 31 7.59 22.46 19.49
N GLN A 32 8.54 21.70 20.02
CA GLN A 32 9.73 21.22 19.29
C GLN A 32 9.34 20.30 18.12
N THR A 33 8.43 19.36 18.37
CA THR A 33 7.90 18.48 17.33
C THR A 33 7.14 19.24 16.25
N LEU A 34 6.39 20.26 16.65
CA LEU A 34 5.66 21.12 15.70
C LEU A 34 6.61 21.92 14.80
N GLU A 35 7.70 22.47 15.35
CA GLU A 35 8.73 23.16 14.55
C GLU A 35 9.40 22.21 13.57
N ALA A 36 9.80 21.02 13.99
CA ALA A 36 10.38 20.02 13.11
C ALA A 36 9.42 19.62 11.95
N LEU A 37 8.11 19.51 12.24
CA LEU A 37 7.09 19.29 11.21
C LEU A 37 6.96 20.45 10.24
N ARG A 38 7.06 21.71 10.72
CA ARG A 38 7.02 22.91 9.87
C ARG A 38 8.22 22.96 8.93
N GLU A 39 9.41 22.74 9.46
CA GLU A 39 10.64 22.69 8.66
C GLU A 39 10.55 21.59 7.58
N ARG A 40 10.10 20.40 7.96
CA ARG A 40 9.94 19.29 7.00
C ARG A 40 8.86 19.58 5.97
N SER A 41 7.75 20.19 6.36
CA SER A 41 6.69 20.63 5.46
C SER A 41 7.21 21.65 4.43
N ALA A 42 8.00 22.62 4.87
CA ALA A 42 8.63 23.61 4.00
C ALA A 42 9.62 22.96 3.00
N GLN A 43 10.41 21.98 3.44
CA GLN A 43 11.37 21.26 2.60
C GLN A 43 10.69 20.37 1.56
N SER A 44 9.60 19.68 1.93
CA SER A 44 8.92 18.70 1.07
C SER A 44 7.81 19.28 0.21
N GLY A 45 7.32 20.50 0.53
CA GLY A 45 6.12 21.07 -0.08
C GLY A 45 4.82 20.39 0.34
N GLU A 46 4.89 19.39 1.23
CA GLU A 46 3.70 18.68 1.71
C GLU A 46 3.03 19.47 2.85
N PRO A 47 1.69 19.69 2.81
CA PRO A 47 0.98 20.37 3.90
C PRO A 47 1.20 19.71 5.26
N ILE A 48 1.48 20.49 6.31
CA ILE A 48 1.86 20.00 7.63
C ILE A 48 0.88 18.97 8.21
N VAL A 49 -0.43 19.17 8.00
CA VAL A 49 -1.48 18.24 8.50
C VAL A 49 -1.37 16.88 7.80
N ARG A 50 -1.13 16.89 6.50
CA ARG A 50 -0.96 15.66 5.70
C ARG A 50 0.32 14.93 6.08
N LEU A 51 1.41 15.69 6.26
CA LEU A 51 2.70 15.17 6.71
C LEU A 51 2.60 14.51 8.09
N ALA A 52 1.97 15.18 9.06
CA ALA A 52 1.76 14.63 10.40
C ALA A 52 0.91 13.35 10.37
N ALA A 53 -0.21 13.36 9.64
CA ALA A 53 -1.06 12.18 9.47
C ALA A 53 -0.31 11.00 8.83
N ARG A 54 0.57 11.29 7.86
CA ARG A 54 1.43 10.28 7.23
C ARG A 54 2.40 9.67 8.24
N TYR A 55 3.13 10.49 8.98
CA TYR A 55 4.08 10.01 9.98
C TYR A 55 3.42 9.17 11.07
N LEU A 56 2.24 9.56 11.54
CA LEU A 56 1.48 8.78 12.50
C LEU A 56 1.07 7.41 11.94
N ARG A 57 0.52 7.36 10.73
CA ARG A 57 0.16 6.08 10.08
C ARG A 57 1.37 5.17 9.88
N GLU A 58 2.46 5.71 9.35
CA GLU A 58 3.69 4.94 9.12
C GLU A 58 4.31 4.48 10.44
N GLY A 59 4.30 5.31 11.48
CA GLY A 59 4.76 4.94 12.82
C GLY A 59 3.98 3.74 13.36
N MET A 60 2.66 3.81 13.38
CA MET A 60 1.79 2.72 13.83
C MET A 60 1.98 1.43 13.02
N ARG A 61 2.18 1.55 11.70
CA ARG A 61 2.44 0.39 10.84
C ARG A 61 3.81 -0.24 11.12
N ARG A 62 4.82 0.57 11.38
CA ARG A 62 6.16 0.08 11.76
C ARG A 62 6.16 -0.64 13.11
N ASP A 63 5.36 -0.17 14.06
CA ASP A 63 5.20 -0.84 15.35
C ASP A 63 4.53 -2.22 15.20
N ARG A 64 3.55 -2.34 14.30
CA ARG A 64 2.87 -3.61 13.99
C ARG A 64 3.72 -4.56 13.15
N HIS A 65 4.53 -4.02 12.24
CA HIS A 65 5.39 -4.76 11.32
C HIS A 65 6.85 -4.34 11.49
N PRO A 66 7.53 -4.81 12.55
CA PRO A 66 8.96 -4.56 12.73
C PRO A 66 9.75 -5.09 11.53
N GLY A 67 10.58 -4.20 10.95
CA GLY A 67 11.30 -4.51 9.73
C GLY A 67 10.68 -3.93 8.45
N ILE A 68 9.52 -3.27 8.53
CA ILE A 68 8.98 -2.44 7.46
C ILE A 68 9.43 -0.98 7.66
N VAL A 69 9.84 -0.34 6.58
CA VAL A 69 10.10 1.10 6.46
C VAL A 69 9.38 1.66 5.23
N PHE A 70 9.23 2.98 5.16
CA PHE A 70 8.58 3.62 4.02
C PHE A 70 9.59 4.48 3.26
N ARG A 71 9.61 4.36 1.94
CA ARG A 71 10.49 5.14 1.05
C ARG A 71 9.70 5.79 -0.07
N ASP A 72 10.14 6.96 -0.48
CA ASP A 72 9.67 7.60 -1.71
C ASP A 72 10.34 6.94 -2.93
N GLY A 73 9.62 6.88 -4.03
CA GLY A 73 10.10 6.39 -5.31
C GLY A 73 9.27 6.94 -6.46
N PRO A 74 9.60 6.59 -7.71
CA PRO A 74 8.91 7.11 -8.89
C PRO A 74 7.39 6.88 -8.86
N ALA A 75 6.97 5.70 -8.44
CA ALA A 75 5.55 5.34 -8.30
C ALA A 75 4.91 5.81 -6.97
N GLY A 76 5.60 6.66 -6.19
CA GLY A 76 5.12 7.18 -4.91
C GLY A 76 5.78 6.53 -3.69
N ARG A 77 5.20 6.84 -2.52
CA ARG A 77 5.71 6.36 -1.23
C ARG A 77 5.19 4.96 -0.92
N ARG A 78 6.08 4.02 -0.63
CA ARG A 78 5.78 2.60 -0.52
C ARG A 78 6.45 1.91 0.67
N ALA A 79 5.87 0.79 1.08
CA ALA A 79 6.43 -0.08 2.11
C ALA A 79 7.60 -0.90 1.55
N VAL A 80 8.70 -0.94 2.31
CA VAL A 80 9.95 -1.62 1.96
C VAL A 80 10.42 -2.45 3.14
N VAL A 81 10.91 -3.64 2.90
CA VAL A 81 11.58 -4.42 3.94
C VAL A 81 12.95 -3.79 4.24
N ILE A 82 13.26 -3.55 5.50
CA ILE A 82 14.52 -2.90 5.90
C ILE A 82 15.73 -3.63 5.30
N ALA A 83 16.61 -2.88 4.63
CA ALA A 83 17.73 -3.44 3.87
C ALA A 83 17.33 -4.61 2.93
N GLY A 84 16.15 -4.48 2.30
CA GLY A 84 15.59 -5.50 1.40
C GLY A 84 14.76 -4.88 0.27
N PRO A 85 13.98 -5.72 -0.43
CA PRO A 85 13.13 -5.30 -1.55
C PRO A 85 11.91 -4.52 -1.09
N ASP A 86 11.23 -3.92 -2.03
CA ASP A 86 9.90 -3.37 -1.84
C ASP A 86 8.91 -4.53 -1.57
N VAL A 87 7.91 -4.28 -0.71
CA VAL A 87 6.92 -5.32 -0.37
C VAL A 87 6.19 -5.81 -1.61
N TRP A 88 5.79 -4.90 -2.50
CA TRP A 88 5.07 -5.24 -3.73
C TRP A 88 5.90 -6.17 -4.65
N GLU A 89 7.22 -6.03 -4.71
CA GLU A 89 8.11 -6.91 -5.51
C GLU A 89 8.06 -8.35 -4.99
N VAL A 90 8.14 -8.52 -3.67
CA VAL A 90 8.03 -9.84 -3.04
C VAL A 90 6.67 -10.47 -3.33
N ILE A 91 5.60 -9.71 -3.24
CA ILE A 91 4.23 -10.21 -3.46
C ILE A 91 3.98 -10.51 -4.94
N ALA A 92 4.45 -9.68 -5.87
CA ALA A 92 4.39 -9.96 -7.30
C ALA A 92 5.11 -11.28 -7.66
N ALA A 93 6.33 -11.46 -7.12
CA ALA A 93 7.07 -12.71 -7.28
C ALA A 93 6.34 -13.91 -6.66
N ALA A 94 5.68 -13.72 -5.50
CA ALA A 94 4.90 -14.77 -4.85
C ALA A 94 3.68 -15.19 -5.69
N ARG A 95 3.01 -14.25 -6.34
CA ARG A 95 1.85 -14.53 -7.22
C ARG A 95 2.23 -15.35 -8.44
N SER A 96 3.40 -15.08 -9.00
CA SER A 96 3.92 -15.77 -10.18
C SER A 96 4.52 -17.14 -9.88
N ALA A 97 4.70 -17.49 -8.60
CA ALA A 97 5.32 -18.75 -8.19
C ALA A 97 4.29 -19.90 -8.15
N PRO A 98 4.64 -21.12 -8.58
CA PRO A 98 3.78 -22.29 -8.48
C PRO A 98 3.71 -22.85 -7.04
N GLU A 99 4.75 -22.60 -6.23
CA GLU A 99 4.86 -23.07 -4.86
C GLU A 99 3.84 -22.41 -3.93
N ARG A 100 3.55 -23.06 -2.79
CA ARG A 100 2.66 -22.52 -1.75
C ARG A 100 3.24 -22.82 -0.35
N GLY A 101 2.79 -22.04 0.65
CA GLY A 101 3.19 -22.20 2.06
C GLY A 101 4.70 -22.04 2.26
N GLU A 102 5.30 -22.89 3.08
CA GLU A 102 6.73 -22.83 3.39
C GLU A 102 7.64 -23.08 2.18
N LYS A 103 7.18 -23.86 1.20
CA LYS A 103 7.93 -24.07 -0.05
C LYS A 103 8.02 -22.77 -0.86
N LEU A 104 6.94 -21.98 -0.90
CA LEU A 104 6.93 -20.66 -1.53
C LEU A 104 7.96 -19.73 -0.90
N VAL A 105 7.97 -19.63 0.45
CA VAL A 105 8.87 -18.74 1.18
C VAL A 105 10.34 -19.07 0.87
N ARG A 106 10.70 -20.37 0.86
CA ARG A 106 12.06 -20.82 0.52
C ARG A 106 12.40 -20.55 -0.94
N ALA A 107 11.50 -20.89 -1.86
CA ALA A 107 11.71 -20.66 -3.29
C ALA A 107 11.89 -19.17 -3.62
N LEU A 108 11.12 -18.28 -2.97
CA LEU A 108 11.30 -16.84 -3.11
C LEU A 108 12.65 -16.38 -2.55
N SER A 109 13.03 -16.86 -1.36
CA SER A 109 14.32 -16.55 -0.75
C SER A 109 15.49 -16.90 -1.68
N GLU A 110 15.46 -18.07 -2.28
CA GLU A 110 16.48 -18.54 -3.24
C GLU A 110 16.46 -17.73 -4.55
N ARG A 111 15.26 -17.47 -5.09
CA ARG A 111 15.09 -16.80 -6.39
C ARG A 111 15.51 -15.34 -6.38
N ILE A 112 15.16 -14.60 -5.32
CA ILE A 112 15.43 -13.16 -5.22
C ILE A 112 16.62 -12.83 -4.31
N GLY A 113 17.29 -13.84 -3.74
CA GLY A 113 18.47 -13.64 -2.89
C GLY A 113 18.19 -12.91 -1.56
N VAL A 114 16.97 -13.05 -1.01
CA VAL A 114 16.51 -12.36 0.20
C VAL A 114 16.27 -13.37 1.32
N PRO A 115 16.76 -13.13 2.54
CA PRO A 115 16.54 -14.02 3.67
C PRO A 115 15.06 -14.35 3.92
N VAL A 116 14.78 -15.59 4.30
CA VAL A 116 13.41 -16.11 4.57
C VAL A 116 12.62 -15.20 5.52
N GLU A 117 13.27 -14.66 6.54
CA GLU A 117 12.67 -13.77 7.52
C GLU A 117 12.13 -12.49 6.88
N LYS A 118 12.85 -11.93 5.91
CA LYS A 118 12.43 -10.74 5.16
C LYS A 118 11.25 -11.03 4.23
N ILE A 119 11.21 -12.21 3.61
CA ILE A 119 10.04 -12.66 2.84
C ILE A 119 8.81 -12.76 3.73
N ARG A 120 8.95 -13.32 4.94
CA ARG A 120 7.84 -13.43 5.90
C ARG A 120 7.33 -12.07 6.36
N ILE A 121 8.24 -11.09 6.59
CA ILE A 121 7.86 -9.72 6.95
C ILE A 121 7.01 -9.10 5.83
N ALA A 122 7.41 -9.23 4.57
CA ALA A 122 6.65 -8.72 3.43
C ALA A 122 5.26 -9.37 3.31
N ILE A 123 5.18 -10.70 3.46
CA ILE A 123 3.92 -11.45 3.41
C ILE A 123 3.00 -11.05 4.59
N SER A 124 3.55 -10.87 5.80
CA SER A 124 2.80 -10.41 6.97
C SER A 124 2.20 -9.02 6.75
N TYR A 125 2.99 -8.09 6.21
CA TYR A 125 2.52 -6.75 5.87
C TYR A 125 1.40 -6.79 4.83
N TYR A 126 1.57 -7.58 3.76
CA TYR A 126 0.56 -7.76 2.74
C TYR A 126 -0.77 -8.28 3.30
N GLY A 127 -0.72 -9.18 4.30
CA GLY A 127 -1.91 -9.72 4.95
C GLY A 127 -2.81 -8.65 5.60
N GLU A 128 -2.24 -7.51 6.04
CA GLU A 128 -3.01 -6.39 6.62
C GLU A 128 -3.30 -5.27 5.61
N TYR A 129 -2.45 -5.08 4.60
CA TYR A 129 -2.55 -3.97 3.64
C TYR A 129 -2.54 -4.45 2.17
N PRO A 130 -3.44 -5.39 1.79
CA PRO A 130 -3.43 -5.96 0.44
C PRO A 130 -3.71 -4.91 -0.63
N ASP A 131 -4.70 -4.04 -0.44
CA ASP A 131 -5.12 -3.04 -1.44
C ASP A 131 -3.99 -2.07 -1.80
N GLU A 132 -3.19 -1.66 -0.80
CA GLU A 132 -2.05 -0.77 -1.03
C GLU A 132 -1.00 -1.46 -1.91
N VAL A 133 -0.65 -2.69 -1.57
CA VAL A 133 0.38 -3.45 -2.30
C VAL A 133 -0.10 -3.81 -3.70
N ASP A 134 -1.37 -4.17 -3.85
CA ASP A 134 -1.98 -4.50 -5.13
C ASP A 134 -2.03 -3.31 -6.09
N GLN A 135 -2.25 -2.11 -5.57
CA GLN A 135 -2.17 -0.88 -6.37
C GLN A 135 -0.77 -0.65 -6.94
N PHE A 136 0.29 -0.91 -6.16
CA PHE A 136 1.66 -0.82 -6.66
C PHE A 136 1.97 -1.87 -7.72
N ILE A 137 1.51 -3.12 -7.52
CA ILE A 137 1.68 -4.20 -8.51
C ILE A 137 1.00 -3.79 -9.82
N ALA A 138 -0.27 -3.40 -9.76
CA ALA A 138 -1.03 -3.00 -10.94
C ALA A 138 -0.43 -1.80 -11.67
N ALA A 139 0.07 -0.78 -10.93
CA ALA A 139 0.72 0.38 -11.53
C ALA A 139 2.01 0.00 -12.27
N ASN A 140 2.84 -0.88 -11.68
CA ASN A 140 4.06 -1.35 -12.33
C ASN A 140 3.78 -2.23 -13.56
N GLU A 141 2.76 -3.10 -13.50
CA GLU A 141 2.34 -3.90 -14.65
C GLU A 141 1.88 -3.01 -15.81
N GLN A 142 1.08 -1.98 -15.52
CA GLN A 142 0.63 -1.01 -16.55
C GLN A 142 1.80 -0.21 -17.17
N GLU A 143 2.77 0.20 -16.35
CA GLU A 143 3.96 0.91 -16.83
C GLU A 143 4.81 0.00 -17.75
N ALA A 144 5.01 -1.25 -17.36
CA ALA A 144 5.72 -2.23 -18.18
C ALA A 144 5.03 -2.46 -19.54
N GLU A 145 3.70 -2.66 -19.54
CA GLU A 145 2.93 -2.81 -20.77
C GLU A 145 2.99 -1.56 -21.69
N GLN A 146 2.98 -0.36 -21.10
CA GLN A 146 3.12 0.87 -21.87
C GLN A 146 4.49 0.98 -22.51
N LEU A 147 5.55 0.62 -21.79
CA LEU A 147 6.91 0.60 -22.30
C LEU A 147 7.08 -0.41 -23.42
N GLU A 148 6.56 -1.62 -23.26
CA GLU A 148 6.58 -2.66 -24.31
C GLU A 148 5.90 -2.18 -25.59
N ARG A 149 4.71 -1.59 -25.49
CA ARG A 149 3.98 -1.02 -26.64
C ARG A 149 4.76 0.11 -27.31
N ALA A 150 5.42 0.96 -26.52
CA ALA A 150 6.25 2.03 -27.06
C ALA A 150 7.44 1.49 -27.85
N LEU A 151 8.14 0.50 -27.30
CA LEU A 151 9.25 -0.18 -27.96
C LEU A 151 8.82 -0.93 -29.24
N GLU A 152 7.66 -1.57 -29.23
CA GLU A 152 7.12 -2.22 -30.42
C GLU A 152 6.78 -1.22 -31.53
N ASN A 153 6.18 -0.08 -31.16
CA ASN A 153 5.88 0.98 -32.11
C ASN A 153 7.16 1.58 -32.72
N GLU A 154 8.19 1.80 -31.89
CA GLU A 154 9.50 2.27 -32.34
C GLU A 154 10.13 1.28 -33.31
N ARG A 155 10.19 -0.01 -32.96
CA ARG A 155 10.72 -1.06 -33.85
C ARG A 155 9.98 -1.11 -35.19
N ARG A 156 8.67 -0.95 -35.18
CA ARG A 156 7.85 -0.94 -36.39
C ARG A 156 8.14 0.24 -37.33
N LEU A 157 8.58 1.38 -36.77
CA LEU A 157 8.96 2.55 -37.53
C LEU A 157 10.39 2.50 -38.09
N LEU A 158 11.28 1.81 -37.36
CA LEU A 158 12.69 1.72 -37.72
C LEU A 158 13.02 0.55 -38.66
N GLY A 159 12.05 -0.35 -38.87
CA GLY A 159 12.19 -1.37 -39.91
C GLY A 159 12.37 -2.68 -39.67
#